data_7b50d232a2e1bd2ee612746e0e5dc6f7
#
_entry.id   7b50d232a2e1bd2ee612746e0e5dc6f7
#
_cell.length_a   1.000
_cell.length_b   1.000
_cell.length_c   1.000
_cell.angle_alpha   90.00
_cell.angle_beta   90.00
_cell.angle_gamma   90.00
#
_symmetry.space_group_name_H-M   'P 1'
#
loop_
_entity.id
_entity.type
_entity.pdbx_description
1 polymer ?
#
loop_
_entity_poly.entity_id
_entity_poly.type
_entity_poly.pdbx_seq_one_letter_code
_entity_poly.pdbx_strand_id
1 'polypeptide(L)'
;MRDPDEQSAIGCAHVRFSPGARTAWHHHPRGQTLYVTDGIGLVAARDGVQEIRPGDVVYIEPGEEHWHGATPDRCMAHIAMHEADENGQVVTWLDHVTDDEYRS
;
A
#
# COMPACT_ATOMS: atom_id res chain seq x y z
N MET A 1 1.51 8.30 -12.84
CA MET A 1 1.93 7.12 -13.57
C MET A 1 0.81 6.55 -14.44
N ARG A 2 0.13 5.51 -14.04
CA ARG A 2 -0.85 4.89 -14.95
C ARG A 2 -2.12 4.49 -14.21
N ASP A 3 -3.26 4.81 -14.81
CA ASP A 3 -4.56 4.29 -14.37
C ASP A 3 -4.98 3.13 -15.27
N PRO A 4 -5.74 2.15 -14.76
CA PRO A 4 -6.29 1.08 -15.59
C PRO A 4 -7.20 1.66 -16.68
N ASP A 5 -7.18 1.04 -17.85
CA ASP A 5 -8.03 1.46 -18.96
C ASP A 5 -8.48 0.24 -19.78
N GLU A 6 -9.09 0.48 -20.94
CA GLU A 6 -9.63 -0.59 -21.81
C GLU A 6 -8.54 -1.51 -22.35
N GLN A 7 -7.30 -1.02 -22.45
CA GLN A 7 -6.18 -1.78 -23.02
C GLN A 7 -5.45 -2.58 -21.95
N SER A 8 -5.48 -2.13 -20.70
CA SER A 8 -4.83 -2.81 -19.58
C SER A 8 -5.54 -2.51 -18.27
N ALA A 9 -5.77 -3.55 -17.49
CA ALA A 9 -6.32 -3.42 -16.16
C ALA A 9 -5.30 -2.97 -15.12
N ILE A 10 -4.01 -2.88 -15.51
CA ILE A 10 -2.93 -2.55 -14.57
C ILE A 10 -2.83 -1.04 -14.38
N GLY A 11 -2.83 -0.62 -13.09
CA GLY A 11 -2.52 0.73 -12.70
C GLY A 11 -1.25 0.77 -11.85
N CYS A 12 -0.53 1.87 -11.88
CA CYS A 12 0.60 2.07 -10.97
C CYS A 12 0.73 3.54 -10.59
N ALA A 13 1.29 3.78 -9.41
CA ALA A 13 1.51 5.11 -8.89
C ALA A 13 2.76 5.14 -8.02
N HIS A 14 3.48 6.25 -8.09
CA HIS A 14 4.59 6.51 -7.18
C HIS A 14 4.04 7.35 -6.02
N VAL A 15 4.10 6.81 -4.82
CA VAL A 15 3.51 7.43 -3.63
C VAL A 15 4.59 7.72 -2.61
N ARG A 16 4.57 8.93 -2.06
CA ARG A 16 5.52 9.36 -1.04
C ARG A 16 4.77 9.68 0.25
N PHE A 17 5.30 9.18 1.36
CA PHE A 17 4.76 9.41 2.70
C PHE A 17 5.74 10.24 3.53
N SER A 18 5.26 11.29 4.17
CA SER A 18 6.01 12.02 5.19
C SER A 18 6.16 11.14 6.44
N PRO A 19 7.14 11.43 7.33
CA PRO A 19 7.26 10.67 8.58
C PRO A 19 5.92 10.60 9.33
N GLY A 20 5.54 9.41 9.75
CA GLY A 20 4.28 9.15 10.44
C GLY A 20 3.04 9.06 9.59
N ALA A 21 3.13 9.41 8.30
CA ALA A 21 1.99 9.33 7.39
C ALA A 21 1.72 7.88 6.99
N ARG A 22 0.45 7.55 6.85
CA ARG A 22 0.00 6.19 6.52
C ARG A 22 -1.35 6.23 5.81
N THR A 23 -1.66 5.15 5.09
CA THR A 23 -2.98 4.99 4.49
C THR A 23 -4.00 4.59 5.55
N ALA A 24 -5.26 4.65 5.20
CA ALA A 24 -6.31 3.94 5.95
C ALA A 24 -6.17 2.44 5.69
N TRP A 25 -6.87 1.63 6.49
CA TRP A 25 -7.06 0.22 6.17
C TRP A 25 -7.77 0.11 4.83
N HIS A 26 -7.35 -0.84 4.00
CA HIS A 26 -7.97 -1.05 2.69
C HIS A 26 -7.64 -2.43 2.16
N HIS A 27 -8.32 -2.84 1.09
CA HIS A 27 -7.98 -4.05 0.35
C HIS A 27 -8.18 -3.83 -1.14
N HIS A 28 -7.56 -4.69 -1.93
CA HIS A 28 -7.63 -4.65 -3.39
C HIS A 28 -8.23 -5.95 -3.91
N PRO A 29 -9.19 -5.90 -4.86
CA PRO A 29 -9.84 -7.11 -5.35
C PRO A 29 -8.89 -8.09 -6.03
N ARG A 30 -7.80 -7.58 -6.64
CA ARG A 30 -6.81 -8.42 -7.32
C ARG A 30 -5.42 -8.33 -6.70
N GLY A 31 -5.35 -7.84 -5.46
CA GLY A 31 -4.09 -7.69 -4.75
C GLY A 31 -3.31 -6.45 -5.15
N GLN A 32 -2.14 -6.31 -4.55
CA GLN A 32 -1.28 -5.17 -4.81
C GLN A 32 0.18 -5.58 -4.66
N THR A 33 1.05 -5.03 -5.50
CA THR A 33 2.49 -5.17 -5.36
C THR A 33 3.09 -3.80 -5.06
N LEU A 34 3.94 -3.73 -4.04
CA LEU A 34 4.66 -2.51 -3.66
C LEU A 34 6.15 -2.73 -3.90
N TYR A 35 6.80 -1.76 -4.53
CA TYR A 35 8.25 -1.73 -4.65
C TYR A 35 8.77 -0.47 -3.96
N VAL A 36 9.52 -0.66 -2.88
CA VAL A 36 10.01 0.46 -2.06
C VAL A 36 11.21 1.09 -2.75
N THR A 37 11.16 2.41 -2.95
CA THR A 37 12.21 3.17 -3.66
C THR A 37 13.05 4.02 -2.73
N ASP A 38 12.47 4.57 -1.67
CA ASP A 38 13.16 5.49 -0.76
C ASP A 38 12.69 5.31 0.67
N GLY A 39 13.57 5.63 1.61
CA GLY A 39 13.25 5.76 3.02
C GLY A 39 13.00 4.44 3.72
N ILE A 40 12.28 4.50 4.83
CA ILE A 40 11.92 3.32 5.62
C ILE A 40 10.43 3.40 5.92
N GLY A 41 9.71 2.34 5.60
CA GLY A 41 8.27 2.31 5.79
C GLY A 41 7.80 1.09 6.53
N LEU A 42 6.49 1.02 6.64
CA LEU A 42 5.78 -0.08 7.30
C LEU A 42 4.69 -0.59 6.37
N VAL A 43 4.47 -1.89 6.42
CA VAL A 43 3.29 -2.53 5.84
C VAL A 43 2.69 -3.41 6.92
N ALA A 44 1.37 -3.40 7.04
CA ALA A 44 0.70 -4.15 8.08
C ALA A 44 -0.54 -4.85 7.55
N ALA A 45 -0.73 -6.07 8.01
CA ALA A 45 -1.99 -6.79 7.91
C ALA A 45 -2.60 -6.86 9.30
N ARG A 46 -3.74 -7.53 9.47
CA ARG A 46 -4.40 -7.62 10.77
C ARG A 46 -3.57 -8.40 11.81
N ASP A 47 -2.64 -9.24 11.35
CA ASP A 47 -1.79 -10.07 12.19
C ASP A 47 -0.44 -9.45 12.55
N GLY A 48 -0.11 -8.27 12.05
CA GLY A 48 1.13 -7.61 12.46
C GLY A 48 1.66 -6.58 11.49
N VAL A 49 2.71 -5.90 11.92
CA VAL A 49 3.37 -4.81 11.19
C VAL A 49 4.79 -5.24 10.84
N GLN A 50 5.20 -4.96 9.60
CA GLN A 50 6.54 -5.28 9.11
C GLN A 50 7.22 -4.04 8.56
N GLU A 51 8.51 -3.84 8.87
CA GLU A 51 9.31 -2.78 8.30
C GLU A 51 9.73 -3.12 6.87
N ILE A 52 9.69 -2.13 5.97
CA ILE A 52 10.08 -2.28 4.57
C ILE A 52 11.10 -1.21 4.20
N ARG A 53 12.03 -1.57 3.32
CA ARG A 53 13.18 -0.73 2.93
C ARG A 53 13.36 -0.71 1.43
N PRO A 54 14.13 0.26 0.88
CA PRO A 54 14.35 0.33 -0.57
C PRO A 54 14.84 -1.00 -1.14
N GLY A 55 14.26 -1.38 -2.26
CA GLY A 55 14.53 -2.66 -2.92
C GLY A 55 13.59 -3.78 -2.51
N ASP A 56 12.84 -3.62 -1.42
CA ASP A 56 11.86 -4.62 -1.00
C ASP A 56 10.68 -4.63 -1.95
N VAL A 57 10.21 -5.83 -2.26
CA VAL A 57 8.98 -6.05 -3.02
C VAL A 57 7.99 -6.71 -2.08
N VAL A 58 6.84 -6.08 -1.91
CA VAL A 58 5.78 -6.57 -1.02
C VAL A 58 4.60 -6.98 -1.88
N TYR A 59 4.14 -8.21 -1.73
CA TYR A 59 2.93 -8.66 -2.39
C TYR A 59 1.81 -8.80 -1.37
N ILE A 60 0.68 -8.19 -1.69
CA ILE A 60 -0.51 -8.20 -0.83
C ILE A 60 -1.58 -9.00 -1.57
N GLU A 61 -2.09 -10.03 -0.92
CA GLU A 61 -3.06 -10.96 -1.49
C GLU A 61 -4.39 -10.26 -1.82
N PRO A 62 -5.13 -10.74 -2.83
CA PRO A 62 -6.47 -10.22 -3.10
C PRO A 62 -7.35 -10.28 -1.85
N GLY A 63 -8.02 -9.17 -1.54
CA GLY A 63 -8.93 -9.07 -0.40
C GLY A 63 -8.27 -8.93 0.96
N GLU A 64 -6.95 -9.00 1.05
CA GLU A 64 -6.24 -8.87 2.33
C GLU A 64 -6.29 -7.44 2.84
N GLU A 65 -6.86 -7.24 4.03
CA GLU A 65 -6.91 -5.92 4.66
C GLU A 65 -5.54 -5.53 5.16
N HIS A 66 -5.10 -4.36 4.76
CA HIS A 66 -3.75 -3.88 5.08
C HIS A 66 -3.69 -2.35 5.08
N TRP A 67 -2.56 -1.84 5.58
CA TRP A 67 -2.19 -0.44 5.40
C TRP A 67 -0.67 -0.37 5.20
N HIS A 68 -0.20 0.73 4.65
CA HIS A 68 1.22 1.02 4.52
C HIS A 68 1.49 2.50 4.73
N GLY A 69 2.72 2.83 5.09
CA GLY A 69 3.11 4.19 5.38
C GLY A 69 4.57 4.30 5.77
N ALA A 70 4.95 5.49 6.24
CA ALA A 70 6.30 5.77 6.69
C ALA A 70 6.46 5.44 8.18
N THR A 71 7.70 5.22 8.61
CA THR A 71 8.00 5.14 10.03
C THR A 71 7.85 6.51 10.68
N PRO A 72 7.77 6.61 12.02
CA PRO A 72 7.63 7.91 12.69
C PRO A 72 8.76 8.90 12.39
N ASP A 73 9.96 8.41 12.08
CA ASP A 73 11.16 9.22 11.96
C ASP A 73 11.62 9.48 10.53
N ARG A 74 11.10 8.72 9.57
CA ARG A 74 11.61 8.73 8.20
C ARG A 74 10.48 8.86 7.19
N CYS A 75 10.75 9.48 6.05
CA CYS A 75 9.85 9.40 4.91
C CYS A 75 9.97 8.02 4.26
N MET A 76 9.02 7.68 3.40
CA MET A 76 9.07 6.46 2.60
C MET A 76 8.40 6.72 1.26
N ALA A 77 8.91 6.12 0.22
CA ALA A 77 8.27 6.18 -1.09
C ALA A 77 8.26 4.78 -1.71
N HIS A 78 7.19 4.48 -2.43
CA HIS A 78 7.08 3.21 -3.14
C HIS A 78 6.34 3.41 -4.46
N ILE A 79 6.52 2.45 -5.34
CA ILE A 79 5.68 2.30 -6.52
C ILE A 79 4.63 1.24 -6.16
N ALA A 80 3.37 1.60 -6.29
CA ALA A 80 2.25 0.70 -6.05
C ALA A 80 1.69 0.24 -7.39
N MET A 81 1.54 -1.07 -7.56
CA MET A 81 0.98 -1.66 -8.76
C MET A 81 -0.24 -2.50 -8.36
N HIS A 82 -1.33 -2.30 -9.06
CA HIS A 82 -2.56 -3.04 -8.81
C HIS A 82 -3.33 -3.25 -10.11
N GLU A 83 -4.27 -4.16 -10.08
CA GLU A 83 -5.07 -4.51 -11.23
C GLU A 83 -6.54 -4.28 -10.93
N ALA A 84 -7.24 -3.63 -11.86
CA ALA A 84 -8.68 -3.45 -11.76
C ALA A 84 -9.40 -4.79 -11.97
N ASP A 85 -10.50 -4.98 -11.26
CA ASP A 85 -11.37 -6.13 -11.49
C ASP A 85 -12.28 -5.86 -12.71
N GLU A 86 -13.18 -6.79 -12.98
CA GLU A 86 -14.10 -6.71 -14.13
C GLU A 86 -15.04 -5.51 -14.08
N ASN A 87 -15.24 -4.92 -12.90
CA ASN A 87 -16.07 -3.73 -12.69
C ASN A 87 -15.26 -2.44 -12.65
N GLY A 88 -13.94 -2.51 -12.90
CA GLY A 88 -13.06 -1.35 -12.84
C GLY A 88 -12.63 -0.95 -11.44
N GLN A 89 -12.93 -1.77 -10.43
CA GLN A 89 -12.56 -1.47 -9.05
C GLN A 89 -11.11 -1.87 -8.79
N VAL A 90 -10.36 -1.02 -8.08
CA VAL A 90 -8.96 -1.29 -7.72
C VAL A 90 -8.75 -1.33 -6.22
N VAL A 91 -9.60 -0.69 -5.42
CA VAL A 91 -9.41 -0.54 -3.98
C VAL A 91 -10.75 -0.38 -3.28
N THR A 92 -10.85 -0.90 -2.06
CA THR A 92 -11.94 -0.64 -1.13
C THR A 92 -11.33 -0.05 0.15
N TRP A 93 -11.73 1.17 0.48
CA TRP A 93 -11.22 1.88 1.66
C TRP A 93 -12.04 1.51 2.89
N LEU A 94 -11.35 1.32 4.01
CA LEU A 94 -11.93 0.97 5.30
C LEU A 94 -11.62 2.06 6.32
N ASP A 95 -11.59 1.72 7.62
CA ASP A 95 -11.35 2.69 8.69
C ASP A 95 -9.92 3.21 8.70
N HIS A 96 -9.73 4.40 9.24
CA HIS A 96 -8.40 4.95 9.47
C HIS A 96 -7.63 4.07 10.46
N VAL A 97 -6.32 4.02 10.29
CA VAL A 97 -5.43 3.32 11.22
C VAL A 97 -5.27 4.18 12.47
N THR A 98 -5.57 3.63 13.62
CA THR A 98 -5.41 4.33 14.90
C THR A 98 -3.93 4.41 15.27
N ASP A 99 -3.58 5.33 16.18
CA ASP A 99 -2.21 5.44 16.66
C ASP A 99 -1.74 4.14 17.34
N ASP A 100 -2.62 3.47 18.07
CA ASP A 100 -2.30 2.20 18.70
C ASP A 100 -2.01 1.11 17.67
N GLU A 101 -2.80 1.03 16.60
CA GLU A 101 -2.56 0.07 15.52
C GLU A 101 -1.24 0.37 14.80
N TYR A 102 -0.96 1.64 14.56
CA TYR A 102 0.26 2.07 13.88
C TYR A 102 1.52 1.70 14.67
N ARG A 103 1.45 1.74 15.99
CA ARG A 103 2.59 1.45 16.86
C ARG A 103 2.74 -0.03 17.21
N SER A 104 1.82 -0.85 16.78
CA SER A 104 1.90 -2.31 17.02
C SER A 104 3.04 -2.95 16.21
#